data_bf712b12d22f95ae223596c23a13498b
#
_entry.id   bf712b12d22f95ae223596c23a13498b
#
_cell.length_a   1.000
_cell.length_b   1.000
_cell.length_c   1.000
_cell.angle_alpha   90.00
_cell.angle_beta   90.00
_cell.angle_gamma   90.00
#
_symmetry.space_group_name_H-M   'P 1'
#
loop_
_entity.id
_entity.type
_entity.pdbx_description
1 polymer ?
#
loop_
_entity_poly.entity_id
_entity_poly.type
_entity_poly.pdbx_seq_one_letter_code
_entity_poly.pdbx_strand_id
1 'polypeptide(L)'
;MQAKNPELSVIILNYNTKELLEDCLNSVKAHMDEVPMEVIVSDNASTDGSPEMVKKKFPWVKYTEGANEGFSKGNNRARPLVDGKMVLFLNPDTVVHKDVFLKTVKYLKEHPDVGAVTCKLVLPNGKMDKDIRRRFPTPWISFQRLVLGMNRAYWYEDIPENETHEVDAIQGAFILTWKKILDKVGWYDENYFFDGEDVDLCYQIHKAGYKIIYYPETTVTHIKGVTKGKVAKWKYKVTPQQRKRLRLAGVISMERFFKKNLWNKYPVIFDYFVIFGINVFKIVRYVKVTLLSSY
;
A
#
# COMPACT_ATOMS: atom_id res chain seq x y z
N MET A 1 -19.46 7.02 -16.77
CA MET A 1 -18.54 8.05 -17.30
C MET A 1 -17.82 8.67 -16.12
N GLN A 2 -16.54 9.05 -16.27
CA GLN A 2 -15.84 9.78 -15.22
C GLN A 2 -16.48 11.17 -14.98
N ALA A 3 -16.42 11.66 -13.74
CA ALA A 3 -16.93 12.98 -13.41
C ALA A 3 -16.09 14.09 -14.06
N LYS A 4 -16.74 15.16 -14.57
CA LYS A 4 -16.04 16.33 -15.13
C LYS A 4 -15.21 17.09 -14.08
N ASN A 5 -15.67 17.09 -12.82
CA ASN A 5 -14.98 17.68 -11.67
C ASN A 5 -14.95 16.60 -10.57
N PRO A 6 -13.99 15.68 -10.61
CA PRO A 6 -13.93 14.60 -9.64
C PRO A 6 -13.59 15.13 -8.25
N GLU A 7 -14.22 14.55 -7.26
CA GLU A 7 -13.86 14.74 -5.86
C GLU A 7 -12.76 13.76 -5.44
N LEU A 8 -12.81 12.56 -6.02
CA LEU A 8 -11.92 11.44 -5.73
C LEU A 8 -11.19 10.97 -6.99
N SER A 9 -9.87 10.85 -6.94
CA SER A 9 -9.07 10.15 -7.94
C SER A 9 -8.63 8.80 -7.37
N VAL A 10 -9.06 7.71 -8.00
CA VAL A 10 -8.66 6.34 -7.64
C VAL A 10 -7.47 5.95 -8.51
N ILE A 11 -6.31 5.73 -7.90
CA ILE A 11 -5.08 5.28 -8.57
C ILE A 11 -4.93 3.78 -8.35
N ILE A 12 -4.83 3.02 -9.44
CA ILE A 12 -4.61 1.57 -9.41
C ILE A 12 -3.31 1.28 -10.14
N LEU A 13 -2.29 0.82 -9.40
CA LEU A 13 -1.04 0.40 -9.98
C LEU A 13 -1.13 -1.06 -10.43
N ASN A 14 -0.87 -1.33 -11.71
CA ASN A 14 -0.87 -2.67 -12.27
C ASN A 14 0.52 -3.15 -12.67
N TYR A 15 0.79 -4.42 -12.40
CA TYR A 15 1.93 -5.15 -12.97
C TYR A 15 1.59 -6.63 -13.14
N ASN A 16 1.26 -7.05 -14.37
CA ASN A 16 0.92 -8.43 -14.69
C ASN A 16 -0.18 -9.04 -13.83
N THR A 17 -1.29 -8.30 -13.58
CA THR A 17 -2.43 -8.75 -12.76
C THR A 17 -3.76 -8.64 -13.51
N LYS A 18 -3.78 -8.99 -14.81
CA LYS A 18 -4.90 -8.76 -15.75
C LYS A 18 -6.27 -9.10 -15.17
N GLU A 19 -6.45 -10.34 -14.69
CA GLU A 19 -7.76 -10.83 -14.23
C GLU A 19 -8.19 -10.12 -12.94
N LEU A 20 -7.25 -9.90 -12.01
CA LEU A 20 -7.51 -9.17 -10.76
C LEU A 20 -7.82 -7.71 -11.04
N LEU A 21 -7.05 -7.08 -11.93
CA LEU A 21 -7.31 -5.70 -12.34
C LEU A 21 -8.70 -5.58 -12.99
N GLU A 22 -9.11 -6.56 -13.78
CA GLU A 22 -10.45 -6.59 -14.39
C GLU A 22 -11.53 -6.67 -13.30
N ASP A 23 -11.38 -7.57 -12.34
CA ASP A 23 -12.32 -7.71 -11.21
C ASP A 23 -12.36 -6.45 -10.34
N CYS A 24 -11.19 -5.86 -10.05
CA CYS A 24 -11.08 -4.60 -9.31
C CYS A 24 -11.81 -3.46 -10.05
N LEU A 25 -11.53 -3.27 -11.34
CA LEU A 25 -12.16 -2.22 -12.15
C LEU A 25 -13.68 -2.42 -12.28
N ASN A 26 -14.15 -3.65 -12.38
CA ASN A 26 -15.59 -3.95 -12.39
C ASN A 26 -16.23 -3.59 -11.04
N SER A 27 -15.56 -3.91 -9.92
CA SER A 27 -16.06 -3.56 -8.57
C SER A 27 -16.09 -2.05 -8.35
N VAL A 28 -15.04 -1.33 -8.79
CA VAL A 28 -15.02 0.14 -8.74
C VAL A 28 -16.14 0.73 -9.60
N LYS A 29 -16.33 0.21 -10.82
CA LYS A 29 -17.39 0.67 -11.75
C LYS A 29 -18.79 0.51 -11.15
N ALA A 30 -19.04 -0.56 -10.41
CA ALA A 30 -20.33 -0.82 -9.77
C ALA A 30 -20.71 0.22 -8.69
N HIS A 31 -19.72 0.99 -8.21
CA HIS A 31 -19.89 1.95 -7.10
C HIS A 31 -19.43 3.38 -7.47
N MET A 32 -19.28 3.67 -8.77
CA MET A 32 -18.82 4.98 -9.25
C MET A 32 -19.81 6.13 -9.00
N ASP A 33 -21.05 5.82 -8.72
CA ASP A 33 -22.12 6.79 -8.41
C ASP A 33 -22.13 7.23 -6.94
N GLU A 34 -21.40 6.55 -6.07
CA GLU A 34 -21.30 6.90 -4.64
C GLU A 34 -20.63 8.27 -4.42
N VAL A 35 -19.66 8.62 -5.24
CA VAL A 35 -18.89 9.88 -5.15
C VAL A 35 -18.47 10.29 -6.57
N PRO A 36 -18.48 11.61 -6.91
CA PRO A 36 -17.90 12.08 -8.17
C PRO A 36 -16.43 11.66 -8.26
N MET A 37 -16.09 10.70 -9.12
CA MET A 37 -14.73 10.15 -9.17
C MET A 37 -14.19 9.97 -10.58
N GLU A 38 -12.88 9.85 -10.65
CA GLU A 38 -12.11 9.36 -11.77
C GLU A 38 -11.26 8.17 -11.36
N VAL A 39 -10.91 7.33 -12.32
CA VAL A 39 -10.04 6.18 -12.12
C VAL A 39 -8.85 6.29 -13.06
N ILE A 40 -7.68 6.06 -12.50
CA ILE A 40 -6.40 6.13 -13.21
C ILE A 40 -5.70 4.78 -13.02
N VAL A 41 -5.44 4.08 -14.11
CA VAL A 41 -4.58 2.88 -14.09
C VAL A 41 -3.18 3.30 -14.50
N SER A 42 -2.21 3.04 -13.61
CA SER A 42 -0.78 3.17 -13.89
C SER A 42 -0.18 1.78 -14.12
N ASP A 43 0.34 1.51 -15.29
CA ASP A 43 0.87 0.21 -15.64
C ASP A 43 2.41 0.19 -15.63
N ASN A 44 2.99 -0.77 -14.94
CA ASN A 44 4.43 -0.96 -14.79
C ASN A 44 5.00 -1.90 -15.87
N ALA A 45 4.69 -1.67 -17.16
CA ALA A 45 5.12 -2.48 -18.29
C ALA A 45 4.63 -3.95 -18.20
N SER A 46 3.32 -4.12 -18.04
CA SER A 46 2.69 -5.44 -18.04
C SER A 46 2.75 -6.08 -19.44
N THR A 47 2.92 -7.41 -19.45
CA THR A 47 3.01 -8.25 -20.67
C THR A 47 1.95 -9.34 -20.72
N ASP A 48 0.98 -9.32 -19.80
CA ASP A 48 -0.07 -10.33 -19.66
C ASP A 48 -1.37 -9.97 -20.40
N GLY A 49 -1.36 -8.87 -21.19
CA GLY A 49 -2.52 -8.34 -21.90
C GLY A 49 -3.41 -7.44 -21.04
N SER A 50 -2.90 -6.97 -19.86
CA SER A 50 -3.58 -5.96 -19.04
C SER A 50 -3.79 -4.64 -19.79
N PRO A 51 -2.79 -4.07 -20.50
CA PRO A 51 -2.93 -2.81 -21.22
C PRO A 51 -4.06 -2.83 -22.24
N GLU A 52 -4.12 -3.88 -23.07
CA GLU A 52 -5.14 -4.07 -24.09
C GLU A 52 -6.53 -4.28 -23.47
N MET A 53 -6.60 -5.03 -22.38
CA MET A 53 -7.84 -5.26 -21.63
C MET A 53 -8.40 -3.95 -21.10
N VAL A 54 -7.57 -3.11 -20.45
CA VAL A 54 -8.01 -1.82 -19.93
C VAL A 54 -8.51 -0.91 -21.05
N LYS A 55 -7.72 -0.74 -22.12
CA LYS A 55 -8.08 0.13 -23.26
C LYS A 55 -9.38 -0.34 -23.95
N LYS A 56 -9.62 -1.66 -24.05
CA LYS A 56 -10.80 -2.22 -24.71
C LYS A 56 -12.05 -2.24 -23.83
N LYS A 57 -11.94 -2.70 -22.58
CA LYS A 57 -13.10 -2.94 -21.72
C LYS A 57 -13.46 -1.73 -20.82
N PHE A 58 -12.49 -0.87 -20.53
CA PHE A 58 -12.62 0.27 -19.63
C PHE A 58 -12.16 1.59 -20.25
N PRO A 59 -12.72 1.99 -21.42
CA PRO A 59 -12.28 3.20 -22.14
C PRO A 59 -12.52 4.50 -21.37
N TRP A 60 -13.25 4.43 -20.26
CA TRP A 60 -13.50 5.53 -19.33
C TRP A 60 -12.36 5.71 -18.31
N VAL A 61 -11.42 4.79 -18.18
CA VAL A 61 -10.27 4.88 -17.28
C VAL A 61 -9.17 5.73 -17.91
N LYS A 62 -8.59 6.66 -17.15
CA LYS A 62 -7.34 7.30 -17.55
C LYS A 62 -6.21 6.28 -17.42
N TYR A 63 -5.36 6.19 -18.44
CA TYR A 63 -4.32 5.18 -18.49
C TYR A 63 -2.95 5.81 -18.70
N THR A 64 -1.97 5.38 -17.93
CA THR A 64 -0.55 5.72 -18.12
C THR A 64 0.30 4.46 -17.95
N GLU A 65 1.42 4.40 -18.64
CA GLU A 65 2.34 3.27 -18.59
C GLU A 65 3.80 3.71 -18.54
N GLY A 66 4.67 2.84 -18.07
CA GLY A 66 6.11 3.07 -18.06
C GLY A 66 6.86 1.88 -17.47
N ALA A 67 8.19 1.92 -17.51
CA ALA A 67 9.03 0.85 -16.98
C ALA A 67 8.69 0.47 -15.54
N ASN A 68 8.89 -0.80 -15.17
CA ASN A 68 8.71 -1.26 -13.80
C ASN A 68 9.87 -0.79 -12.92
N GLU A 69 9.71 0.41 -12.37
CA GLU A 69 10.64 1.02 -11.43
C GLU A 69 10.21 0.85 -9.97
N GLY A 70 9.18 0.05 -9.70
CA GLY A 70 8.67 -0.26 -8.36
C GLY A 70 7.31 0.36 -8.07
N PHE A 71 6.86 0.13 -6.82
CA PHE A 71 5.53 0.53 -6.39
C PHE A 71 5.38 2.06 -6.27
N SER A 72 6.36 2.72 -5.64
CA SER A 72 6.33 4.16 -5.41
C SER A 72 6.31 4.95 -6.71
N LYS A 73 7.27 4.69 -7.61
CA LYS A 73 7.35 5.38 -8.90
C LYS A 73 6.14 5.10 -9.78
N GLY A 74 5.66 3.84 -9.76
CA GLY A 74 4.48 3.45 -10.52
C GLY A 74 3.23 4.23 -10.09
N ASN A 75 2.98 4.38 -8.79
CA ASN A 75 1.88 5.19 -8.28
C ASN A 75 2.08 6.69 -8.58
N ASN A 76 3.28 7.22 -8.35
CA ASN A 76 3.57 8.63 -8.59
C ASN A 76 3.45 9.03 -10.08
N ARG A 77 3.64 8.09 -11.00
CA ARG A 77 3.43 8.32 -12.46
C ARG A 77 2.00 8.78 -12.76
N ALA A 78 1.02 8.38 -11.96
CA ALA A 78 -0.36 8.81 -12.11
C ALA A 78 -0.60 10.27 -11.67
N ARG A 79 0.32 10.88 -10.89
CA ARG A 79 0.16 12.21 -10.28
C ARG A 79 -0.27 13.31 -11.28
N PRO A 80 0.30 13.42 -12.50
CA PRO A 80 -0.11 14.44 -13.47
C PRO A 80 -1.54 14.30 -13.99
N LEU A 81 -2.17 13.14 -13.81
CA LEU A 81 -3.52 12.83 -14.27
C LEU A 81 -4.57 13.03 -13.17
N VAL A 82 -4.17 13.37 -11.95
CA VAL A 82 -5.04 13.50 -10.77
C VAL A 82 -5.70 14.86 -10.73
N ASP A 83 -7.01 14.88 -10.97
CA ASP A 83 -7.85 16.09 -10.90
C ASP A 83 -8.66 16.15 -9.58
N GLY A 84 -8.86 15.04 -8.88
CA GLY A 84 -9.61 14.95 -7.62
C GLY A 84 -8.94 15.68 -6.46
N LYS A 85 -9.78 16.17 -5.53
CA LYS A 85 -9.33 16.78 -4.27
C LYS A 85 -8.76 15.74 -3.29
N MET A 86 -9.22 14.51 -3.40
CA MET A 86 -8.76 13.34 -2.65
C MET A 86 -8.18 12.31 -3.59
N VAL A 87 -7.24 11.52 -3.08
CA VAL A 87 -6.58 10.43 -3.78
C VAL A 87 -6.77 9.14 -3.00
N LEU A 88 -7.24 8.10 -3.67
CA LEU A 88 -7.24 6.74 -3.17
C LEU A 88 -6.20 5.93 -3.91
N PHE A 89 -5.18 5.44 -3.21
CA PHE A 89 -4.34 4.35 -3.71
C PHE A 89 -5.06 3.04 -3.44
N LEU A 90 -5.33 2.28 -4.50
CA LEU A 90 -6.06 1.02 -4.46
C LEU A 90 -5.26 -0.08 -5.18
N ASN A 91 -5.02 -1.20 -4.51
CA ASN A 91 -4.34 -2.31 -5.17
C ASN A 91 -5.25 -3.02 -6.19
N PRO A 92 -4.69 -3.56 -7.29
CA PRO A 92 -5.44 -4.26 -8.32
C PRO A 92 -6.02 -5.61 -7.87
N ASP A 93 -5.55 -6.17 -6.73
CA ASP A 93 -6.05 -7.41 -6.12
C ASP A 93 -7.09 -7.16 -5.02
N THR A 94 -7.87 -6.07 -5.17
CA THR A 94 -8.97 -5.70 -4.26
C THR A 94 -10.32 -5.76 -4.98
N VAL A 95 -11.37 -6.07 -4.20
CA VAL A 95 -12.77 -5.96 -4.65
C VAL A 95 -13.49 -5.02 -3.70
N VAL A 96 -13.96 -3.90 -4.24
CA VAL A 96 -14.67 -2.86 -3.50
C VAL A 96 -16.12 -3.27 -3.33
N HIS A 97 -16.70 -3.03 -2.15
CA HIS A 97 -18.10 -3.27 -1.85
C HIS A 97 -18.88 -1.95 -1.74
N LYS A 98 -20.19 -2.08 -1.63
CA LYS A 98 -21.12 -0.94 -1.50
C LYS A 98 -20.75 -0.03 -0.33
N ASP A 99 -20.95 1.27 -0.52
CA ASP A 99 -20.75 2.35 0.45
C ASP A 99 -19.28 2.59 0.89
N VAL A 100 -18.31 1.92 0.27
CA VAL A 100 -16.87 2.09 0.63
C VAL A 100 -16.42 3.51 0.34
N PHE A 101 -16.64 4.00 -0.87
CA PHE A 101 -16.24 5.34 -1.26
C PHE A 101 -17.03 6.39 -0.50
N LEU A 102 -18.37 6.22 -0.43
CA LEU A 102 -19.25 7.15 0.27
C LEU A 102 -18.83 7.36 1.73
N LYS A 103 -18.68 6.26 2.49
CA LYS A 103 -18.39 6.31 3.92
C LYS A 103 -16.99 6.84 4.21
N THR A 104 -15.97 6.35 3.47
CA THR A 104 -14.58 6.77 3.73
C THR A 104 -14.33 8.22 3.32
N VAL A 105 -14.89 8.68 2.19
CA VAL A 105 -14.82 10.09 1.76
C VAL A 105 -15.56 10.99 2.73
N LYS A 106 -16.77 10.60 3.15
CA LYS A 106 -17.53 11.35 4.17
C LYS A 106 -16.74 11.48 5.47
N TYR A 107 -16.19 10.36 5.98
CA TYR A 107 -15.38 10.37 7.20
C TYR A 107 -14.20 11.35 7.11
N LEU A 108 -13.44 11.31 6.00
CA LEU A 108 -12.29 12.19 5.81
C LEU A 108 -12.69 13.67 5.73
N LYS A 109 -13.88 13.99 5.19
CA LYS A 109 -14.42 15.36 5.15
C LYS A 109 -14.86 15.89 6.51
N GLU A 110 -15.45 15.02 7.33
CA GLU A 110 -15.98 15.40 8.64
C GLU A 110 -14.87 15.54 9.70
N HIS A 111 -13.64 15.05 9.41
CA HIS A 111 -12.52 15.05 10.35
C HIS A 111 -11.29 15.75 9.74
N PRO A 112 -11.19 17.09 9.83
CA PRO A 112 -10.13 17.87 9.17
C PRO A 112 -8.72 17.64 9.73
N ASP A 113 -8.60 17.05 10.92
CA ASP A 113 -7.34 16.62 11.55
C ASP A 113 -6.86 15.24 11.02
N VAL A 114 -7.69 14.54 10.26
CA VAL A 114 -7.34 13.25 9.63
C VAL A 114 -6.69 13.48 8.27
N GLY A 115 -5.48 12.96 8.12
CA GLY A 115 -4.71 13.03 6.88
C GLY A 115 -4.92 11.85 5.96
N ALA A 116 -5.16 10.66 6.51
CA ALA A 116 -5.46 9.48 5.73
C ALA A 116 -6.42 8.55 6.48
N VAL A 117 -7.23 7.82 5.71
CA VAL A 117 -8.15 6.81 6.21
C VAL A 117 -8.03 5.51 5.41
N THR A 118 -8.18 4.40 6.09
CA THR A 118 -8.37 3.09 5.47
C THR A 118 -9.63 2.42 6.00
N CYS A 119 -10.15 1.45 5.25
CA CYS A 119 -11.26 0.61 5.68
C CYS A 119 -10.78 -0.77 6.17
N LYS A 120 -11.70 -1.62 6.62
CA LYS A 120 -11.38 -3.00 6.96
C LYS A 120 -11.09 -3.80 5.68
N LEU A 121 -9.88 -4.36 5.57
CA LEU A 121 -9.56 -5.31 4.51
C LEU A 121 -9.83 -6.74 4.97
N VAL A 122 -10.59 -7.49 4.17
CA VAL A 122 -10.98 -8.86 4.46
C VAL A 122 -10.38 -9.80 3.41
N LEU A 123 -9.70 -10.83 3.86
CA LEU A 123 -9.15 -11.88 2.99
C LEU A 123 -10.29 -12.78 2.46
N PRO A 124 -10.09 -13.54 1.36
CA PRO A 124 -11.11 -14.44 0.82
C PRO A 124 -11.64 -15.50 1.80
N ASN A 125 -10.91 -15.78 2.87
CA ASN A 125 -11.32 -16.69 3.94
C ASN A 125 -12.13 -16.01 5.06
N GLY A 126 -12.55 -14.76 4.87
CA GLY A 126 -13.32 -13.98 5.83
C GLY A 126 -12.52 -13.35 6.98
N LYS A 127 -11.22 -13.62 7.09
CA LYS A 127 -10.38 -13.03 8.15
C LYS A 127 -9.89 -11.64 7.76
N MET A 128 -9.74 -10.76 8.75
CA MET A 128 -9.10 -9.45 8.53
C MET A 128 -7.66 -9.61 8.06
N ASP A 129 -7.26 -8.81 7.08
CA ASP A 129 -5.85 -8.64 6.74
C ASP A 129 -5.15 -7.78 7.81
N LYS A 130 -4.36 -8.43 8.67
CA LYS A 130 -3.70 -7.76 9.80
C LYS A 130 -2.75 -6.63 9.38
N ASP A 131 -2.22 -6.68 8.14
CA ASP A 131 -1.29 -5.63 7.68
C ASP A 131 -1.97 -4.29 7.39
N ILE A 132 -3.32 -4.24 7.43
CA ILE A 132 -4.06 -2.99 7.17
C ILE A 132 -3.84 -1.94 8.25
N ARG A 133 -3.51 -2.34 9.48
CA ARG A 133 -3.22 -1.46 10.61
C ARG A 133 -1.93 -1.91 11.30
N ARG A 134 -0.94 -1.03 11.37
CA ARG A 134 0.41 -1.36 11.87
C ARG A 134 0.97 -0.22 12.69
N ARG A 135 1.76 -0.57 13.73
CA ARG A 135 2.62 0.42 14.40
C ARG A 135 3.86 0.69 13.56
N PHE A 136 4.44 1.89 13.72
CA PHE A 136 5.72 2.17 13.10
C PHE A 136 6.79 1.16 13.55
N PRO A 137 7.66 0.72 12.62
CA PRO A 137 8.75 -0.21 12.93
C PRO A 137 9.87 0.50 13.69
N THR A 138 9.56 1.01 14.90
CA THR A 138 10.59 1.49 15.82
C THR A 138 11.55 0.37 16.17
N PRO A 139 12.77 0.64 16.68
CA PRO A 139 13.71 -0.40 17.10
C PRO A 139 13.07 -1.41 18.07
N TRP A 140 12.26 -0.93 19.04
CA TRP A 140 11.60 -1.80 20.01
C TRP A 140 10.50 -2.67 19.39
N ILE A 141 9.61 -2.10 18.59
CA ILE A 141 8.56 -2.86 17.89
C ILE A 141 9.18 -3.88 16.92
N SER A 142 10.26 -3.49 16.23
CA SER A 142 10.99 -4.38 15.32
C SER A 142 11.68 -5.53 16.07
N PHE A 143 12.29 -5.26 17.23
CA PHE A 143 12.90 -6.27 18.08
C PHE A 143 11.86 -7.29 18.59
N GLN A 144 10.74 -6.79 19.15
CA GLN A 144 9.64 -7.66 19.60
C GLN A 144 9.17 -8.58 18.47
N ARG A 145 8.94 -8.02 17.27
CA ARG A 145 8.42 -8.78 16.13
C ARG A 145 9.41 -9.77 15.54
N LEU A 146 10.64 -9.34 15.28
CA LEU A 146 11.62 -10.10 14.49
C LEU A 146 12.46 -11.05 15.32
N VAL A 147 12.73 -10.71 16.58
CA VAL A 147 13.57 -11.48 17.49
C VAL A 147 12.73 -12.30 18.46
N LEU A 148 11.73 -11.69 19.09
CA LEU A 148 10.89 -12.36 20.08
C LEU A 148 9.64 -13.04 19.48
N GLY A 149 9.34 -12.84 18.18
CA GLY A 149 8.13 -13.36 17.54
C GLY A 149 6.82 -12.75 18.03
N MET A 150 6.88 -11.66 18.81
CA MET A 150 5.74 -10.99 19.42
C MET A 150 5.13 -9.99 18.44
N ASN A 151 4.07 -10.40 17.75
CA ASN A 151 3.44 -9.59 16.70
C ASN A 151 2.27 -8.72 17.19
N ARG A 152 1.74 -8.99 18.37
CA ARG A 152 0.50 -8.40 18.89
C ARG A 152 0.53 -6.86 18.87
N ALA A 153 1.60 -6.27 19.39
CA ALA A 153 1.76 -4.82 19.40
C ALA A 153 1.83 -4.24 17.98
N TYR A 154 2.59 -4.88 17.07
CA TYR A 154 2.78 -4.39 15.71
C TYR A 154 1.48 -4.29 14.91
N TRP A 155 0.54 -5.22 15.09
CA TRP A 155 -0.73 -5.27 14.35
C TRP A 155 -1.93 -4.74 15.13
N TYR A 156 -1.73 -3.99 16.23
CA TYR A 156 -2.82 -3.48 17.06
C TYR A 156 -3.82 -4.57 17.49
N GLU A 157 -3.33 -5.79 17.79
CA GLU A 157 -4.20 -6.90 18.23
C GLU A 157 -4.76 -6.70 19.64
N ASP A 158 -4.33 -5.64 20.32
CA ASP A 158 -4.84 -5.13 21.59
C ASP A 158 -6.12 -4.29 21.43
N ILE A 159 -6.45 -3.86 20.21
CA ILE A 159 -7.67 -3.10 19.91
C ILE A 159 -8.59 -3.95 19.04
N PRO A 160 -9.91 -4.02 19.33
CA PRO A 160 -10.87 -4.77 18.52
C PRO A 160 -10.84 -4.38 17.03
N GLU A 161 -11.01 -5.37 16.15
CA GLU A 161 -10.94 -5.15 14.70
C GLU A 161 -12.13 -4.38 14.12
N ASN A 162 -13.20 -4.20 14.89
CA ASN A 162 -14.40 -3.47 14.49
C ASN A 162 -14.49 -2.08 15.16
N GLU A 163 -13.40 -1.61 15.77
CA GLU A 163 -13.33 -0.30 16.42
C GLU A 163 -12.57 0.69 15.56
N THR A 164 -13.15 1.88 15.35
CA THR A 164 -12.46 3.01 14.68
C THR A 164 -11.42 3.58 15.61
N HIS A 165 -10.17 3.65 15.17
CA HIS A 165 -9.07 4.19 15.98
C HIS A 165 -7.93 4.74 15.14
N GLU A 166 -7.11 5.55 15.77
CA GLU A 166 -5.86 6.05 15.19
C GLU A 166 -4.82 4.94 15.10
N VAL A 167 -4.10 4.91 13.99
CA VAL A 167 -3.01 3.95 13.73
C VAL A 167 -1.79 4.66 13.19
N ASP A 168 -0.61 4.08 13.40
CA ASP A 168 0.63 4.68 12.90
C ASP A 168 0.75 4.53 11.37
N ALA A 169 0.42 3.36 10.84
CA ALA A 169 0.56 3.08 9.41
C ALA A 169 -0.54 2.13 8.91
N ILE A 170 -0.95 2.37 7.67
CA ILE A 170 -1.92 1.58 6.92
C ILE A 170 -1.27 0.99 5.67
N GLN A 171 -1.86 -0.07 5.12
CA GLN A 171 -1.32 -0.77 3.97
C GLN A 171 -1.69 -0.06 2.66
N GLY A 172 -0.75 -0.02 1.71
CA GLY A 172 -0.95 0.55 0.38
C GLY A 172 -2.09 -0.06 -0.46
N ALA A 173 -2.74 -1.12 0.05
CA ALA A 173 -3.88 -1.74 -0.61
C ALA A 173 -5.13 -0.85 -0.63
N PHE A 174 -5.29 0.04 0.38
CA PHE A 174 -6.34 1.06 0.43
C PHE A 174 -5.86 2.23 1.31
N ILE A 175 -5.43 3.33 0.68
CA ILE A 175 -5.06 4.58 1.36
C ILE A 175 -5.82 5.72 0.72
N LEU A 176 -6.83 6.25 1.42
CA LEU A 176 -7.55 7.46 1.02
C LEU A 176 -6.97 8.66 1.77
N THR A 177 -6.57 9.70 1.05
CA THR A 177 -5.95 10.90 1.61
C THR A 177 -6.28 12.14 0.80
N TRP A 178 -6.01 13.34 1.33
CA TRP A 178 -6.14 14.58 0.60
C TRP A 178 -4.98 14.78 -0.37
N LYS A 179 -5.28 15.17 -1.62
CA LYS A 179 -4.25 15.55 -2.60
C LYS A 179 -3.31 16.64 -2.05
N LYS A 180 -3.86 17.67 -1.38
CA LYS A 180 -3.08 18.75 -0.76
C LYS A 180 -2.06 18.24 0.28
N ILE A 181 -2.38 17.15 0.99
CA ILE A 181 -1.46 16.52 1.96
C ILE A 181 -0.36 15.78 1.21
N LEU A 182 -0.71 14.99 0.16
CA LEU A 182 0.30 14.34 -0.69
C LEU A 182 1.25 15.37 -1.30
N ASP A 183 0.73 16.49 -1.82
CA ASP A 183 1.57 17.55 -2.39
C ASP A 183 2.49 18.20 -1.35
N LYS A 184 2.04 18.29 -0.09
CA LYS A 184 2.85 18.80 1.03
C LYS A 184 3.92 17.82 1.48
N VAL A 185 3.63 16.52 1.53
CA VAL A 185 4.56 15.50 2.07
C VAL A 185 5.43 14.84 1.00
N GLY A 186 5.15 15.07 -0.30
CA GLY A 186 5.98 14.64 -1.42
C GLY A 186 5.51 13.34 -2.10
N TRP A 187 4.28 12.86 -1.84
CA TRP A 187 3.76 11.60 -2.37
C TRP A 187 4.57 10.41 -1.86
N TYR A 188 4.60 9.28 -2.60
CA TYR A 188 5.48 8.16 -2.23
C TYR A 188 6.96 8.51 -2.46
N ASP A 189 7.83 8.14 -1.53
CA ASP A 189 9.28 8.24 -1.74
C ASP A 189 9.74 7.17 -2.75
N GLU A 190 10.20 7.64 -3.92
CA GLU A 190 10.57 6.81 -5.06
C GLU A 190 11.80 5.94 -4.82
N ASN A 191 12.51 6.17 -3.73
CA ASN A 191 13.60 5.31 -3.32
C ASN A 191 13.12 3.96 -2.76
N TYR A 192 11.84 3.80 -2.40
CA TYR A 192 11.25 2.50 -2.06
C TYR A 192 10.80 1.81 -3.34
N PHE A 193 11.42 0.67 -3.65
CA PHE A 193 11.00 -0.13 -4.78
C PHE A 193 9.70 -0.91 -4.49
N PHE A 194 9.64 -1.52 -3.28
CA PHE A 194 8.52 -2.34 -2.83
C PHE A 194 8.65 -2.63 -1.32
N ASP A 195 7.54 -2.68 -0.59
CA ASP A 195 7.43 -2.80 0.88
C ASP A 195 8.07 -1.60 1.63
N GLY A 196 7.31 -0.93 2.48
CA GLY A 196 7.75 0.16 3.36
C GLY A 196 7.47 1.57 2.86
N GLU A 197 7.10 1.74 1.59
CA GLU A 197 6.67 3.01 1.02
C GLU A 197 5.40 3.54 1.67
N ASP A 198 4.47 2.65 2.00
CA ASP A 198 3.24 2.96 2.70
C ASP A 198 3.50 3.40 4.15
N VAL A 199 4.42 2.73 4.84
CA VAL A 199 4.85 3.11 6.20
C VAL A 199 5.54 4.47 6.19
N ASP A 200 6.40 4.72 5.19
CA ASP A 200 7.08 6.02 5.06
C ASP A 200 6.09 7.14 4.76
N LEU A 201 5.14 6.95 3.83
CA LEU A 201 4.10 7.92 3.53
C LEU A 201 3.27 8.25 4.78
N CYS A 202 2.84 7.23 5.52
CA CYS A 202 2.12 7.40 6.77
C CYS A 202 2.94 8.21 7.78
N TYR A 203 4.24 7.92 7.89
CA TYR A 203 5.12 8.65 8.78
C TYR A 203 5.26 10.13 8.40
N GLN A 204 5.33 10.46 7.10
CA GLN A 204 5.36 11.85 6.65
C GLN A 204 4.03 12.57 6.90
N ILE A 205 2.89 11.88 6.78
CA ILE A 205 1.57 12.42 7.11
C ILE A 205 1.49 12.75 8.61
N HIS A 206 1.93 11.84 9.49
CA HIS A 206 2.02 12.10 10.94
C HIS A 206 2.95 13.27 11.25
N LYS A 207 4.13 13.31 10.62
CA LYS A 207 5.10 14.40 10.80
C LYS A 207 4.54 15.76 10.35
N ALA A 208 3.61 15.76 9.40
CA ALA A 208 2.89 16.95 8.95
C ALA A 208 1.76 17.38 9.90
N GLY A 209 1.52 16.64 11.00
CA GLY A 209 0.55 16.96 12.06
C GLY A 209 -0.84 16.35 11.86
N TYR A 210 -1.00 15.36 10.97
CA TYR A 210 -2.28 14.71 10.70
C TYR A 210 -2.35 13.32 11.31
N LYS A 211 -3.57 12.90 11.68
CA LYS A 211 -3.89 11.54 12.11
C LYS A 211 -4.10 10.60 10.93
N ILE A 212 -3.91 9.31 11.16
CA ILE A 212 -4.26 8.24 10.24
C ILE A 212 -5.25 7.33 10.94
N ILE A 213 -6.37 7.03 10.28
CA ILE A 213 -7.49 6.32 10.90
C ILE A 213 -7.75 5.00 10.20
N TYR A 214 -7.88 3.96 10.99
CA TYR A 214 -8.53 2.72 10.62
C TYR A 214 -10.04 2.85 10.89
N TYR A 215 -10.86 2.75 9.83
CA TYR A 215 -12.31 2.94 9.84
C TYR A 215 -13.02 1.67 9.36
N PRO A 216 -13.40 0.75 10.25
CA PRO A 216 -13.93 -0.58 9.90
C PRO A 216 -15.41 -0.62 9.53
N GLU A 217 -16.12 0.51 9.46
CA GLU A 217 -17.55 0.59 9.13
C GLU A 217 -17.88 0.17 7.69
N THR A 218 -16.85 -0.10 6.90
CA THR A 218 -16.96 -0.61 5.55
C THR A 218 -15.78 -1.52 5.23
N THR A 219 -15.95 -2.40 4.25
CA THR A 219 -14.98 -3.44 3.95
C THR A 219 -14.61 -3.49 2.48
N VAL A 220 -13.36 -3.90 2.21
CA VAL A 220 -12.86 -4.25 0.88
C VAL A 220 -12.29 -5.66 0.95
N THR A 221 -12.58 -6.51 -0.02
CA THR A 221 -11.93 -7.82 -0.11
C THR A 221 -10.53 -7.66 -0.73
N HIS A 222 -9.51 -8.22 -0.09
CA HIS A 222 -8.11 -8.18 -0.55
C HIS A 222 -7.60 -9.59 -0.81
N ILE A 223 -7.33 -9.94 -2.06
CA ILE A 223 -6.94 -11.31 -2.47
C ILE A 223 -5.51 -11.65 -2.03
N LYS A 224 -4.73 -10.69 -1.67
CA LYS A 224 -3.38 -10.72 -1.06
C LYS A 224 -2.43 -11.84 -1.48
N GLY A 225 -1.23 -11.45 -1.81
CA GLY A 225 -0.12 -12.40 -2.01
C GLY A 225 0.06 -12.86 -3.45
N VAL A 226 -0.72 -12.36 -4.37
CA VAL A 226 -0.60 -12.67 -5.80
C VAL A 226 0.73 -12.17 -6.33
N THR A 227 1.06 -10.91 -6.12
CA THR A 227 2.34 -10.29 -6.54
C THR A 227 3.57 -10.99 -5.95
N LYS A 228 3.43 -11.62 -4.76
CA LYS A 228 4.51 -12.40 -4.11
C LYS A 228 4.50 -13.88 -4.51
N GLY A 229 3.62 -14.30 -5.43
CA GLY A 229 3.52 -15.69 -5.90
C GLY A 229 3.08 -16.70 -4.83
N LYS A 230 2.32 -16.25 -3.81
CA LYS A 230 1.87 -17.10 -2.70
C LYS A 230 0.54 -17.80 -2.96
N VAL A 231 -0.22 -17.39 -3.98
CA VAL A 231 -1.53 -17.98 -4.32
C VAL A 231 -1.37 -18.89 -5.52
N ALA A 232 -1.53 -20.21 -5.33
CA ALA A 232 -1.32 -21.25 -6.35
C ALA A 232 -2.22 -21.10 -7.60
N LYS A 233 -3.41 -20.51 -7.47
CA LYS A 233 -4.36 -20.28 -8.57
C LYS A 233 -3.82 -19.23 -9.57
N TRP A 234 -3.03 -18.29 -9.10
CA TRP A 234 -2.45 -17.20 -9.87
C TRP A 234 -0.95 -17.46 -10.01
N LYS A 235 -0.56 -18.38 -10.91
CA LYS A 235 0.85 -18.67 -11.20
C LYS A 235 1.48 -17.48 -11.93
N TYR A 236 1.79 -16.44 -11.19
CA TYR A 236 2.68 -15.39 -11.70
C TYR A 236 4.03 -15.99 -12.04
N LYS A 237 4.43 -15.83 -13.27
CA LYS A 237 5.80 -16.10 -13.72
C LYS A 237 6.74 -15.02 -13.19
N VAL A 238 6.91 -14.98 -11.86
CA VAL A 238 7.95 -14.15 -11.26
C VAL A 238 9.27 -14.84 -11.48
N THR A 239 10.20 -14.18 -12.19
CA THR A 239 11.54 -14.75 -12.40
C THR A 239 12.25 -14.96 -11.05
N PRO A 240 13.19 -15.90 -10.93
CA PRO A 240 13.96 -16.09 -9.69
C PRO A 240 14.62 -14.79 -9.20
N GLN A 241 15.11 -13.95 -10.11
CA GLN A 241 15.72 -12.66 -9.78
C GLN A 241 14.70 -11.67 -9.20
N GLN A 242 13.51 -11.56 -9.80
CA GLN A 242 12.42 -10.72 -9.28
C GLN A 242 11.98 -11.20 -7.90
N ARG A 243 11.83 -12.53 -7.72
CA ARG A 243 11.47 -13.12 -6.42
C ARG A 243 12.51 -12.79 -5.36
N LYS A 244 13.81 -12.88 -5.68
CA LYS A 244 14.90 -12.50 -4.79
C LYS A 244 14.82 -11.01 -4.43
N ARG A 245 14.63 -10.12 -5.42
CA ARG A 245 14.47 -8.68 -5.22
C ARG A 245 13.31 -8.35 -4.28
N LEU A 246 12.12 -8.94 -4.52
CA LEU A 246 10.94 -8.72 -3.68
C LEU A 246 11.12 -9.25 -2.25
N ARG A 247 11.81 -10.39 -2.06
CA ARG A 247 12.07 -10.94 -0.73
C ARG A 247 13.08 -10.12 0.08
N LEU A 248 13.97 -9.40 -0.57
CA LEU A 248 14.96 -8.52 0.08
C LEU A 248 14.44 -7.10 0.27
N ALA A 249 13.44 -6.67 -0.50
CA ALA A 249 12.92 -5.31 -0.49
C ALA A 249 12.55 -4.86 0.94
N GLY A 250 11.81 -5.67 1.70
CA GLY A 250 11.39 -5.31 3.04
C GLY A 250 12.54 -5.00 4.02
N VAL A 251 13.67 -5.72 3.92
CA VAL A 251 14.83 -5.46 4.80
C VAL A 251 15.58 -4.21 4.37
N ILE A 252 15.70 -3.98 3.05
CA ILE A 252 16.29 -2.76 2.49
C ILE A 252 15.44 -1.55 2.91
N SER A 253 14.13 -1.69 2.87
CA SER A 253 13.19 -0.65 3.27
C SER A 253 13.25 -0.35 4.77
N MET A 254 13.47 -1.36 5.62
CA MET A 254 13.70 -1.14 7.07
C MET A 254 14.91 -0.25 7.33
N GLU A 255 16.04 -0.53 6.69
CA GLU A 255 17.25 0.29 6.81
C GLU A 255 16.99 1.73 6.36
N ARG A 256 16.32 1.87 5.21
CA ARG A 256 15.97 3.19 4.66
C ARG A 256 15.04 3.97 5.59
N PHE A 257 13.98 3.33 6.06
CA PHE A 257 13.03 3.95 6.98
C PHE A 257 13.72 4.42 8.26
N PHE A 258 14.57 3.58 8.85
CA PHE A 258 15.31 3.94 10.06
C PHE A 258 16.24 5.13 9.80
N LYS A 259 17.06 5.08 8.74
CA LYS A 259 18.00 6.16 8.41
C LYS A 259 17.29 7.48 8.08
N LYS A 260 16.16 7.42 7.37
CA LYS A 260 15.41 8.61 6.97
C LYS A 260 14.63 9.25 8.12
N ASN A 261 14.00 8.42 8.95
CA ASN A 261 12.94 8.87 9.85
C ASN A 261 13.29 8.78 11.33
N LEU A 262 14.19 7.89 11.72
CA LEU A 262 14.49 7.60 13.13
C LEU A 262 15.94 7.90 13.51
N TRP A 263 16.84 8.09 12.54
CA TRP A 263 18.23 8.44 12.79
C TRP A 263 18.32 9.74 13.59
N ASN A 264 19.19 9.78 14.59
CA ASN A 264 19.35 10.87 15.55
C ASN A 264 18.15 11.11 16.50
N LYS A 265 17.15 10.21 16.52
CA LYS A 265 16.12 10.22 17.57
C LYS A 265 16.54 9.47 18.83
N TYR A 266 17.62 8.72 18.73
CA TYR A 266 18.22 7.94 19.81
C TYR A 266 19.69 8.35 19.98
N PRO A 267 20.36 7.95 21.07
CA PRO A 267 21.81 8.15 21.22
C PRO A 267 22.56 7.51 20.03
N VAL A 268 23.57 8.20 19.53
CA VAL A 268 24.31 7.81 18.31
C VAL A 268 24.84 6.37 18.36
N ILE A 269 25.34 5.92 19.53
CA ILE A 269 25.80 4.53 19.73
C ILE A 269 24.66 3.53 19.50
N PHE A 270 23.45 3.86 19.93
CA PHE A 270 22.28 3.03 19.74
C PHE A 270 21.84 2.98 18.27
N ASP A 271 21.92 4.09 17.55
CA ASP A 271 21.63 4.12 16.11
C ASP A 271 22.55 3.17 15.34
N TYR A 272 23.87 3.18 15.63
CA TYR A 272 24.82 2.24 15.03
C TYR A 272 24.52 0.79 15.40
N PHE A 273 24.12 0.53 16.65
CA PHE A 273 23.72 -0.83 17.08
C PHE A 273 22.48 -1.31 16.31
N VAL A 274 21.49 -0.46 16.09
CA VAL A 274 20.29 -0.81 15.29
C VAL A 274 20.69 -1.11 13.84
N ILE A 275 21.53 -0.29 13.22
CA ILE A 275 22.01 -0.52 11.84
C ILE A 275 22.81 -1.83 11.75
N PHE A 276 23.64 -2.12 12.75
CA PHE A 276 24.34 -3.40 12.81
C PHE A 276 23.34 -4.57 12.83
N GLY A 277 22.32 -4.53 13.69
CA GLY A 277 21.26 -5.53 13.77
C GLY A 277 20.50 -5.71 12.44
N ILE A 278 20.14 -4.60 11.77
CA ILE A 278 19.50 -4.62 10.44
C ILE A 278 20.41 -5.30 9.41
N ASN A 279 21.72 -5.02 9.42
CA ASN A 279 22.68 -5.62 8.49
C ASN A 279 22.85 -7.12 8.73
N VAL A 280 22.92 -7.56 9.99
CA VAL A 280 22.92 -9.00 10.34
C VAL A 280 21.65 -9.67 9.81
N PHE A 281 20.48 -9.08 10.04
CA PHE A 281 19.20 -9.60 9.54
C PHE A 281 19.17 -9.65 8.00
N LYS A 282 19.74 -8.65 7.33
CA LYS A 282 19.86 -8.58 5.86
C LYS A 282 20.73 -9.74 5.33
N ILE A 283 21.86 -10.02 5.96
CA ILE A 283 22.75 -11.13 5.59
C ILE A 283 22.02 -12.48 5.77
N VAL A 284 21.39 -12.71 6.92
CA VAL A 284 20.62 -13.92 7.19
C VAL A 284 19.51 -14.11 6.16
N ARG A 285 18.77 -13.04 5.84
CA ARG A 285 17.71 -13.06 4.82
C ARG A 285 18.26 -13.35 3.43
N TYR A 286 19.39 -12.74 3.07
CA TYR A 286 20.06 -12.97 1.78
C TYR A 286 20.49 -14.42 1.62
N VAL A 287 21.16 -15.00 2.62
CA VAL A 287 21.57 -16.41 2.63
C VAL A 287 20.35 -17.32 2.51
N LYS A 288 19.32 -17.11 3.32
CA LYS A 288 18.08 -17.90 3.27
C LYS A 288 17.40 -17.84 1.90
N VAL A 289 17.32 -16.66 1.29
CA VAL A 289 16.69 -16.49 -0.03
C VAL A 289 17.52 -17.14 -1.12
N THR A 290 18.86 -17.09 -1.03
CA THR A 290 19.77 -17.70 -2.02
C THR A 290 19.74 -19.21 -1.92
N LEU A 291 19.78 -19.78 -0.72
CA LEU A 291 19.70 -21.23 -0.52
C LEU A 291 18.34 -21.83 -0.92
N LEU A 292 17.22 -21.10 -0.65
CA LEU A 292 15.87 -21.57 -1.01
C LEU A 292 15.49 -21.31 -2.48
N SER A 293 16.28 -20.55 -3.24
CA SER A 293 16.05 -20.36 -4.68
C SER A 293 16.76 -21.43 -5.51
N SER A 294 17.53 -22.32 -4.87
CA SER A 294 18.22 -23.45 -5.51
C SER A 294 17.35 -24.72 -5.53
N TYR A 295 16.14 -24.66 -5.01
CA TYR A 295 15.11 -25.69 -5.06
C TYR A 295 13.81 -25.04 -5.56
#